data_00473d8c51a55baa0ba3705b2a84af3e
#
_entry.id   00473d8c51a55baa0ba3705b2a84af3e
#
_cell.length_a   1.000
_cell.length_b   1.000
_cell.length_c   1.000
_cell.angle_alpha   90.00
_cell.angle_beta   90.00
_cell.angle_gamma   90.00
#
_symmetry.space_group_name_H-M   'P 1'
#
loop_
_entity.id
_entity.type
_entity.pdbx_description
1 polymer ?
#
loop_
_entity_poly.entity_id
_entity_poly.type
_entity_poly.pdbx_seq_one_letter_code
_entity_poly.pdbx_strand_id
1 'polypeptide(L)'
;MVASHALNPQPEGSGELSARDAAMLDFERQWWKYAGAKEQAVREKFDMSSTRYYQVLNVLIDRPEALAHDPLLVRRLRRLRATRQRQRSARRLGFDLSE
;
A
#
# COMPACT_ATOMS: atom_id res chain seq x y z
N MET A 1 -28.97 4.58 18.67
CA MET A 1 -28.47 3.84 18.69
C MET A 1 -27.91 3.24 17.58
N VAL A 2 -28.57 2.81 16.81
CA VAL A 2 -28.06 2.29 15.68
C VAL A 2 -27.11 3.16 15.05
N ALA A 3 -27.34 4.38 15.15
CA ALA A 3 -26.46 5.28 14.58
C ALA A 3 -25.06 5.07 15.01
N SER A 4 -24.85 4.63 16.16
CA SER A 4 -23.52 4.48 16.60
C SER A 4 -22.80 3.47 15.81
N HIS A 5 -23.53 2.50 15.29
CA HIS A 5 -22.94 1.55 14.53
C HIS A 5 -22.51 2.11 13.27
N ALA A 6 -23.32 2.85 12.64
CA ALA A 6 -23.01 3.40 11.38
C ALA A 6 -21.84 4.31 11.48
N LEU A 7 -21.75 4.98 12.57
CA LEU A 7 -20.68 5.87 12.74
C LEU A 7 -19.42 5.23 13.07
N ASN A 8 -19.49 3.99 13.45
CA ASN A 8 -18.36 3.31 13.87
C ASN A 8 -17.49 3.00 12.75
N PRO A 9 -16.33 3.56 12.64
CA PRO A 9 -15.47 3.21 11.55
C PRO A 9 -15.12 1.78 11.63
N GLN A 10 -14.78 1.21 10.53
CA GLN A 10 -14.39 -0.15 10.51
C GLN A 10 -13.14 -0.34 11.28
N PRO A 11 -13.15 -1.16 12.29
CA PRO A 11 -11.92 -1.45 13.01
C PRO A 11 -10.99 -2.21 12.13
N GLU A 12 -9.77 -2.20 12.47
CA GLU A 12 -8.78 -2.96 11.75
C GLU A 12 -9.16 -4.41 11.82
N GLY A 13 -9.12 -5.08 10.71
CA GLY A 13 -9.44 -6.49 10.68
C GLY A 13 -10.92 -6.80 10.65
N SER A 14 -11.72 -5.82 10.36
CA SER A 14 -13.16 -6.02 10.35
C SER A 14 -13.65 -6.85 9.18
N GLY A 15 -12.83 -7.14 8.25
CA GLY A 15 -13.22 -7.97 7.14
C GLY A 15 -13.54 -7.21 5.87
N GLU A 16 -13.60 -5.92 5.94
CA GLU A 16 -13.86 -5.14 4.75
C GLU A 16 -12.88 -4.03 4.58
N LEU A 17 -12.51 -3.77 3.35
CA LEU A 17 -11.67 -2.65 3.05
C LEU A 17 -12.52 -1.41 2.90
N SER A 18 -11.97 -0.27 3.29
CA SER A 18 -12.62 0.98 3.01
C SER A 18 -12.60 1.22 1.51
N ALA A 19 -13.44 2.11 1.04
CA ALA A 19 -13.44 2.49 -0.36
C ALA A 19 -12.08 3.03 -0.77
N ARG A 20 -11.44 3.81 0.09
CA ARG A 20 -10.13 4.34 -0.19
C ARG A 20 -9.09 3.23 -0.34
N ASP A 21 -9.12 2.26 0.57
CA ASP A 21 -8.14 1.17 0.55
C ASP A 21 -8.31 0.31 -0.70
N ALA A 22 -9.54 0.01 -1.05
CA ALA A 22 -9.80 -0.74 -2.28
C ALA A 22 -9.34 0.05 -3.50
N ALA A 23 -9.57 1.35 -3.50
CA ALA A 23 -9.15 2.20 -4.61
C ALA A 23 -7.63 2.26 -4.72
N MET A 24 -6.92 2.22 -3.59
CA MET A 24 -5.47 2.22 -3.62
C MET A 24 -4.93 0.93 -4.26
N LEU A 25 -5.54 -0.21 -3.94
CA LEU A 25 -5.11 -1.45 -4.55
C LEU A 25 -5.42 -1.46 -6.04
N ASP A 26 -6.58 -0.98 -6.42
CA ASP A 26 -6.94 -0.90 -7.83
C ASP A 26 -6.02 0.05 -8.59
N PHE A 27 -5.62 1.13 -7.94
CA PHE A 27 -4.68 2.07 -8.53
C PHE A 27 -3.32 1.39 -8.75
N GLU A 28 -2.84 0.62 -7.78
CA GLU A 28 -1.57 -0.09 -7.92
C GLU A 28 -1.59 -1.06 -9.09
N ARG A 29 -2.72 -1.66 -9.32
CA ARG A 29 -2.85 -2.60 -10.43
C ARG A 29 -2.78 -1.90 -11.77
N GLN A 30 -3.24 -0.65 -11.85
CA GLN A 30 -3.39 0.04 -13.11
C GLN A 30 -2.55 1.28 -13.29
N TRP A 31 -1.73 1.64 -12.31
CA TRP A 31 -1.04 2.92 -12.37
C TRP A 31 -0.18 3.08 -13.61
N TRP A 32 0.30 1.98 -14.16
CA TRP A 32 1.12 2.03 -15.35
C TRP A 32 0.39 2.63 -16.55
N LYS A 33 -0.92 2.73 -16.46
CA LYS A 33 -1.70 3.33 -17.53
C LYS A 33 -1.63 4.85 -17.50
N TYR A 34 -1.20 5.40 -16.37
CA TYR A 34 -1.16 6.85 -16.23
C TYR A 34 0.16 7.36 -16.79
N ALA A 35 0.06 8.27 -17.74
CA ALA A 35 1.25 8.89 -18.26
C ALA A 35 1.76 9.84 -17.21
N GLY A 36 3.02 9.95 -17.08
CA GLY A 36 3.59 10.90 -16.19
C GLY A 36 3.86 10.33 -14.82
N ALA A 37 3.97 11.18 -13.85
CA ALA A 37 4.43 10.80 -12.56
C ALA A 37 3.37 10.15 -11.72
N LYS A 38 3.70 9.02 -11.16
CA LYS A 38 2.81 8.32 -10.23
C LYS A 38 2.51 9.21 -9.04
N GLU A 39 3.47 9.98 -8.61
CA GLU A 39 3.35 10.90 -7.52
C GLU A 39 2.23 11.90 -7.71
N GLN A 40 2.13 12.45 -8.89
CA GLN A 40 1.08 13.38 -9.21
C GLN A 40 -0.28 12.68 -9.23
N ALA A 41 -0.35 11.47 -9.77
CA ALA A 41 -1.59 10.72 -9.81
C ALA A 41 -2.07 10.39 -8.38
N VAL A 42 -1.15 10.06 -7.50
CA VAL A 42 -1.47 9.80 -6.10
C VAL A 42 -2.06 11.04 -5.45
N ARG A 43 -1.44 12.18 -5.70
CA ARG A 43 -1.91 13.42 -5.12
C ARG A 43 -3.31 13.76 -5.61
N GLU A 44 -3.54 13.58 -6.89
CA GLU A 44 -4.84 13.88 -7.47
C GLU A 44 -5.92 12.94 -7.02
N LYS A 45 -5.61 11.66 -6.91
CA LYS A 45 -6.63 10.68 -6.57
C LYS A 45 -6.86 10.54 -5.08
N PHE A 46 -5.83 10.67 -4.30
CA PHE A 46 -5.90 10.36 -2.87
C PHE A 46 -5.57 11.53 -1.95
N ASP A 47 -5.16 12.63 -2.54
CA ASP A 47 -4.80 13.81 -1.77
C ASP A 47 -3.72 13.49 -0.75
N MET A 48 -2.73 12.75 -1.16
CA MET A 48 -1.63 12.35 -0.29
C MET A 48 -0.31 12.63 -0.96
N SER A 49 0.71 12.91 -0.16
CA SER A 49 2.05 12.93 -0.67
C SER A 49 2.46 11.50 -0.98
N SER A 50 3.48 11.34 -1.78
CA SER A 50 4.02 10.05 -2.11
C SER A 50 4.44 9.29 -0.86
N THR A 51 5.09 9.97 0.07
CA THR A 51 5.53 9.36 1.31
C THR A 51 4.35 8.81 2.11
N ARG A 52 3.34 9.64 2.27
CA ARG A 52 2.17 9.22 3.04
C ARG A 52 1.46 8.05 2.35
N TYR A 53 1.35 8.14 1.03
CA TYR A 53 0.70 7.09 0.26
C TYR A 53 1.36 5.73 0.50
N TYR A 54 2.69 5.69 0.44
CA TYR A 54 3.39 4.43 0.62
C TYR A 54 3.37 3.94 2.06
N GLN A 55 3.29 4.85 3.03
CA GLN A 55 3.11 4.44 4.41
C GLN A 55 1.77 3.73 4.58
N VAL A 56 0.72 4.29 4.02
CA VAL A 56 -0.62 3.71 4.11
C VAL A 56 -0.66 2.39 3.33
N LEU A 57 -0.07 2.38 2.15
CA LEU A 57 -0.07 1.18 1.31
C LEU A 57 0.66 0.03 1.99
N ASN A 58 1.77 0.31 2.64
CA ASN A 58 2.55 -0.73 3.30
C ASN A 58 1.76 -1.39 4.43
N VAL A 59 0.98 -0.64 5.15
CA VAL A 59 0.12 -1.20 6.18
C VAL A 59 -1.00 -1.99 5.53
N LEU A 60 -1.55 -1.45 4.47
CA LEU A 60 -2.69 -2.05 3.77
C LEU A 60 -2.34 -3.43 3.22
N ILE A 61 -1.20 -3.58 2.59
CA ILE A 61 -0.88 -4.85 1.94
C ILE A 61 -0.59 -5.97 2.92
N ASP A 62 -0.47 -5.66 4.21
CA ASP A 62 -0.28 -6.69 5.21
C ASP A 62 -1.63 -7.19 5.77
N ARG A 63 -2.71 -6.55 5.41
CA ARG A 63 -4.03 -6.94 5.90
C ARG A 63 -4.57 -8.11 5.09
N PRO A 64 -5.19 -9.09 5.75
CA PRO A 64 -5.78 -10.21 5.00
C PRO A 64 -6.87 -9.77 4.04
N GLU A 65 -7.56 -8.68 4.37
CA GLU A 65 -8.61 -8.15 3.49
C GLU A 65 -8.04 -7.68 2.15
N ALA A 66 -6.83 -7.14 2.19
CA ALA A 66 -6.19 -6.71 0.96
C ALA A 66 -5.82 -7.91 0.11
N LEU A 67 -5.31 -8.95 0.76
CA LEU A 67 -4.95 -10.18 0.05
C LEU A 67 -6.18 -10.81 -0.57
N ALA A 68 -7.32 -10.77 0.12
CA ALA A 68 -8.56 -11.30 -0.43
C ALA A 68 -9.05 -10.48 -1.61
N HIS A 69 -8.83 -9.17 -1.57
CA HIS A 69 -9.28 -8.28 -2.65
C HIS A 69 -8.51 -8.53 -3.95
N ASP A 70 -7.20 -8.67 -3.86
CA ASP A 70 -6.39 -8.86 -5.06
C ASP A 70 -5.13 -9.62 -4.70
N PRO A 71 -5.23 -10.93 -4.61
CA PRO A 71 -4.12 -11.74 -4.10
C PRO A 71 -2.83 -11.65 -4.91
N LEU A 72 -2.94 -11.62 -6.23
CA LEU A 72 -1.74 -11.57 -7.06
C LEU A 72 -1.02 -10.24 -6.89
N LEU A 73 -1.77 -9.17 -6.88
CA LEU A 73 -1.20 -7.85 -6.71
C LEU A 73 -0.55 -7.73 -5.34
N VAL A 74 -1.25 -8.12 -4.30
CA VAL A 74 -0.76 -7.95 -2.94
C VAL A 74 0.50 -8.78 -2.72
N ARG A 75 0.53 -10.00 -3.23
CA ARG A 75 1.73 -10.82 -3.12
C ARG A 75 2.90 -10.19 -3.84
N ARG A 76 2.64 -9.61 -5.00
CA ARG A 76 3.69 -8.93 -5.76
C ARG A 76 4.20 -7.72 -4.99
N LEU A 77 3.29 -6.93 -4.43
CA LEU A 77 3.69 -5.74 -3.68
C LEU A 77 4.51 -6.12 -2.44
N ARG A 78 4.12 -7.19 -1.77
CA ARG A 78 4.87 -7.67 -0.61
C ARG A 78 6.28 -8.12 -1.02
N ARG A 79 6.39 -8.79 -2.15
CA ARG A 79 7.69 -9.22 -2.65
C ARG A 79 8.57 -8.04 -3.03
N LEU A 80 7.99 -7.03 -3.67
CA LEU A 80 8.76 -5.86 -4.05
C LEU A 80 9.25 -5.12 -2.82
N ARG A 81 8.41 -5.02 -1.80
CA ARG A 81 8.80 -4.39 -0.55
C ARG A 81 9.96 -5.15 0.10
N ALA A 82 9.82 -6.47 0.14
CA ALA A 82 10.87 -7.31 0.74
C ALA A 82 12.19 -7.19 -0.03
N THR A 83 12.10 -7.14 -1.36
CA THR A 83 13.28 -6.98 -2.19
C THR A 83 13.95 -5.65 -1.92
N ARG A 84 13.19 -4.58 -1.82
CA ARG A 84 13.76 -3.27 -1.54
C ARG A 84 14.42 -3.24 -0.18
N GLN A 85 13.81 -3.87 0.80
CA GLN A 85 14.38 -3.93 2.13
C GLN A 85 15.67 -4.73 2.13
N ARG A 86 15.70 -5.84 1.41
CA ARG A 86 16.92 -6.64 1.29
C ARG A 86 18.02 -5.88 0.58
N GLN A 87 17.67 -5.16 -0.47
CA GLN A 87 18.67 -4.38 -1.20
C GLN A 87 19.23 -3.29 -0.33
N ARG A 88 18.39 -2.66 0.46
CA ARG A 88 18.82 -1.61 1.36
C ARG A 88 19.75 -2.18 2.42
N SER A 89 19.41 -3.32 2.98
CA SER A 89 20.24 -3.97 3.98
C SER A 89 21.56 -4.47 3.39
N ALA A 90 21.49 -5.04 2.22
CA ALA A 90 22.69 -5.54 1.57
C ALA A 90 23.63 -4.41 1.21
N ARG A 91 23.08 -3.29 0.78
CA ARG A 91 23.90 -2.15 0.43
C ARG A 91 24.60 -1.63 1.68
N ARG A 92 23.91 -1.60 2.81
CA ARG A 92 24.48 -1.15 4.05
C ARG A 92 25.57 -2.10 4.51
N LEU A 93 25.30 -3.39 4.46
CA LEU A 93 26.29 -4.38 4.86
C LEU A 93 27.46 -4.41 3.91
N GLY A 94 27.19 -4.30 2.63
CA GLY A 94 28.22 -4.29 1.64
C GLY A 94 29.13 -3.10 1.81
N PHE A 95 28.57 -1.99 2.20
CA PHE A 95 29.31 -0.80 2.43
C PHE A 95 30.25 -1.03 3.61
N ASP A 96 29.76 -1.63 4.66
CA ASP A 96 30.56 -1.91 5.83
C ASP A 96 31.63 -2.93 5.53
N LEU A 97 31.33 -3.91 4.75
CA LEU A 97 32.29 -4.96 4.45
C LEU A 97 33.34 -4.56 3.46
N SER A 98 33.08 -3.56 2.69
CA SER A 98 34.05 -3.17 1.69
C SER A 98 35.21 -2.41 2.27
N GLU A 99 35.15 -2.16 3.54
CA GLU A 99 36.25 -1.52 4.20
C GLU A 99 37.36 -2.42 4.36
#